data_47cc81b0dcaea75a9e277e039b373b15
#
_entry.id   47cc81b0dcaea75a9e277e039b373b15
#
_cell.length_a   1.000
_cell.length_b   1.000
_cell.length_c   1.000
_cell.angle_alpha   90.00
_cell.angle_beta   90.00
_cell.angle_gamma   90.00
#
_symmetry.space_group_name_H-M   'P 1'
#
loop_
_entity.id
_entity.type
_entity.pdbx_description
1 polymer ?
#
loop_
_entity_poly.entity_id
_entity_poly.type
_entity_poly.pdbx_seq_one_letter_code
_entity_poly.pdbx_strand_id
1 'polypeptide(L)'
;VVLNVGDTTLTPEELKLRLQPDLVFTHYRHDLHQDHRVISDFTWNTWRTHLILEYEIPKYDGDLGVPNAFVPLGEAIVKSKARILMESFKTQRTKQWFSEDTFLSLARIRGVECNSPQKYAEAFYCRKLVL
;
A
#
# COMPACT_ATOMS: atom_id res chain seq x y z
N VAL A 1 11.62 17.46 -1.43
CA VAL A 1 11.18 16.33 -2.26
C VAL A 1 10.38 16.88 -3.40
N VAL A 2 10.61 16.34 -4.56
CA VAL A 2 9.96 16.72 -5.80
C VAL A 2 9.28 15.48 -6.36
N LEU A 3 8.02 15.59 -6.76
CA LEU A 3 7.23 14.50 -7.31
C LEU A 3 7.05 14.71 -8.81
N ASN A 4 7.26 13.66 -9.59
CA ASN A 4 6.96 13.66 -11.02
C ASN A 4 5.56 13.12 -11.25
N VAL A 5 4.69 13.92 -11.85
CA VAL A 5 3.33 13.52 -12.22
C VAL A 5 3.20 13.72 -13.74
N GLY A 6 3.40 12.65 -14.48
CA GLY A 6 3.61 12.71 -15.93
C GLY A 6 4.87 13.50 -16.23
N ASP A 7 4.78 14.47 -17.12
CA ASP A 7 5.89 15.36 -17.49
C ASP A 7 6.04 16.59 -16.58
N THR A 8 5.25 16.67 -15.51
CA THR A 8 5.24 17.82 -14.60
C THR A 8 5.92 17.47 -13.29
N THR A 9 6.86 18.30 -12.89
CA THR A 9 7.54 18.24 -11.60
C THR A 9 6.80 19.14 -10.60
N LEU A 10 6.30 18.57 -9.51
CA LEU A 10 5.51 19.28 -8.50
C LEU A 10 6.12 19.11 -7.11
N THR A 11 6.00 20.12 -6.29
CA THR A 11 6.13 19.99 -4.83
C THR A 11 4.87 19.29 -4.28
N PRO A 12 4.92 18.67 -3.10
CA PRO A 12 3.74 18.09 -2.46
C PRO A 12 2.66 19.14 -2.16
N GLU A 13 3.06 20.34 -1.82
CA GLU A 13 2.15 21.47 -1.58
C GLU A 13 1.40 21.85 -2.86
N GLU A 14 2.08 21.92 -3.99
CA GLU A 14 1.45 22.16 -5.30
C GLU A 14 0.53 21.00 -5.69
N LEU A 15 0.96 19.75 -5.44
CA LEU A 15 0.12 18.58 -5.69
C LEU A 15 -1.14 18.62 -4.81
N LYS A 16 -1.00 18.96 -3.53
CA LYS A 16 -2.12 19.12 -2.60
C LYS A 16 -3.13 20.17 -3.05
N LEU A 17 -2.65 21.29 -3.59
CA LEU A 17 -3.53 22.34 -4.12
C LEU A 17 -4.32 21.89 -5.36
N ARG A 18 -3.73 21.00 -6.16
CA ARG A 18 -4.36 20.48 -7.39
C ARG A 18 -5.29 19.30 -7.13
N LEU A 19 -4.94 18.47 -6.15
CA LEU A 19 -5.67 17.26 -5.80
C LEU A 19 -6.37 17.44 -4.44
N GLN A 20 -7.65 17.22 -4.42
CA GLN A 20 -8.45 17.14 -3.17
C GLN A 20 -8.93 15.70 -2.98
N PRO A 21 -8.05 14.80 -2.55
CA PRO A 21 -8.40 13.39 -2.43
C PRO A 21 -9.28 13.13 -1.21
N ASP A 22 -10.27 12.28 -1.34
CA ASP A 22 -11.03 11.75 -0.20
C ASP A 22 -10.23 10.70 0.57
N LEU A 23 -9.35 9.98 -0.14
CA LEU A 23 -8.52 8.91 0.39
C LEU A 23 -7.12 8.96 -0.21
N VAL A 24 -6.11 8.78 0.63
CA VAL A 24 -4.71 8.70 0.24
C VAL A 24 -4.13 7.34 0.64
N PHE A 25 -3.46 6.68 -0.28
CA PHE A 25 -2.65 5.50 0.02
C PHE A 25 -1.18 5.86 0.11
N THR A 26 -0.49 5.28 1.09
CA THR A 26 0.95 5.45 1.25
C THR A 26 1.59 4.19 1.82
N HIS A 27 2.92 4.14 1.87
CA HIS A 27 3.66 3.06 2.49
C HIS A 27 3.45 3.01 4.01
N TYR A 28 3.56 1.82 4.58
CA TYR A 28 3.56 1.63 6.02
C TYR A 28 4.73 2.38 6.67
N ARG A 29 4.45 3.18 7.68
CA ARG A 29 5.43 4.07 8.33
C ARG A 29 6.60 3.35 9.01
N HIS A 30 6.40 2.10 9.43
CA HIS A 30 7.43 1.28 10.05
C HIS A 30 8.04 0.28 9.07
N ASP A 31 7.82 0.46 7.77
CA ASP A 31 8.52 -0.26 6.71
C ASP A 31 10.04 -0.02 6.85
N LEU A 32 10.85 -1.08 6.76
CA LEU A 32 12.30 -0.96 6.95
C LEU A 32 13.02 -0.39 5.74
N HIS A 33 12.38 -0.32 4.56
CA HIS A 33 12.96 0.33 3.40
C HIS A 33 12.93 1.86 3.58
N GLN A 34 14.10 2.49 3.48
CA GLN A 34 14.24 3.93 3.74
C GLN A 34 13.33 4.81 2.87
N ASP A 35 13.23 4.50 1.56
CA ASP A 35 12.43 5.30 0.64
C ASP A 35 10.93 5.21 0.96
N HIS A 36 10.47 4.04 1.43
CA HIS A 36 9.08 3.84 1.86
C HIS A 36 8.74 4.70 3.07
N ARG A 37 9.64 4.76 4.06
CA ARG A 37 9.47 5.64 5.24
C ARG A 37 9.43 7.11 4.85
N VAL A 38 10.35 7.54 4.00
CA VAL A 38 10.39 8.94 3.51
C VAL A 38 9.07 9.31 2.83
N ILE A 39 8.55 8.46 1.95
CA ILE A 39 7.27 8.69 1.27
C ILE A 39 6.11 8.70 2.26
N SER A 40 6.11 7.80 3.24
CA SER A 40 5.09 7.77 4.29
C SER A 40 5.09 9.07 5.11
N ASP A 41 6.24 9.48 5.62
CA ASP A 41 6.39 10.71 6.41
C ASP A 41 5.96 11.94 5.60
N PHE A 42 6.33 11.96 4.33
CA PHE A 42 5.95 13.01 3.41
C PHE A 42 4.45 13.10 3.22
N THR A 43 3.81 11.96 2.99
CA THR A 43 2.36 11.86 2.84
C THR A 43 1.65 12.37 4.10
N TRP A 44 2.10 11.95 5.27
CA TRP A 44 1.51 12.39 6.54
C TRP A 44 1.69 13.89 6.80
N ASN A 45 2.80 14.48 6.41
CA ASN A 45 3.01 15.93 6.53
C ASN A 45 2.09 16.71 5.60
N THR A 46 1.88 16.22 4.40
CA THR A 46 1.10 16.91 3.36
C THR A 46 -0.40 16.77 3.57
N TRP A 47 -0.89 15.55 3.87
CA TRP A 47 -2.33 15.22 3.93
C TRP A 47 -2.83 14.83 5.33
N ARG A 48 -2.25 15.39 6.39
CA ARG A 48 -2.54 15.03 7.81
C ARG A 48 -4.01 15.11 8.23
N THR A 49 -4.86 15.80 7.47
CA THR A 49 -6.29 15.95 7.73
C THR A 49 -7.19 15.06 6.87
N HIS A 50 -6.57 14.24 6.01
CA HIS A 50 -7.29 13.32 5.13
C HIS A 50 -7.33 11.90 5.71
N LEU A 51 -8.20 11.06 5.17
CA LEU A 51 -8.12 9.63 5.41
C LEU A 51 -6.89 9.08 4.68
N ILE A 52 -5.96 8.51 5.45
CA ILE A 52 -4.76 7.88 4.91
C ILE A 52 -4.75 6.42 5.31
N LEU A 53 -4.59 5.54 4.33
CA LEU A 53 -4.38 4.11 4.52
C LEU A 53 -2.96 3.76 4.11
N GLU A 54 -2.20 3.21 5.05
CA GLU A 54 -0.83 2.75 4.81
C GLU A 54 -0.87 1.27 4.39
N TYR A 55 -0.30 0.93 3.24
CA TYR A 55 -0.29 -0.43 2.70
C TYR A 55 0.99 -1.18 3.02
N GLU A 56 0.91 -2.50 3.02
CA GLU A 56 2.01 -3.40 3.24
C GLU A 56 2.72 -3.77 1.93
N ILE A 57 4.01 -4.00 2.01
CA ILE A 57 4.80 -4.59 0.92
C ILE A 57 5.54 -5.81 1.48
N PRO A 58 5.18 -7.05 1.08
CA PRO A 58 5.94 -8.22 1.48
C PRO A 58 7.32 -8.17 0.82
N LYS A 59 8.35 -8.38 1.63
CA LYS A 59 9.77 -8.42 1.24
C LYS A 59 10.58 -9.12 2.32
N TYR A 60 11.88 -9.30 2.11
CA TYR A 60 12.72 -10.06 3.07
C TYR A 60 13.12 -9.28 4.33
N ASP A 61 12.71 -8.04 4.48
CA ASP A 61 13.00 -7.27 5.71
C ASP A 61 12.20 -7.76 6.93
N GLY A 62 11.12 -8.52 6.72
CA GLY A 62 10.34 -9.10 7.81
C GLY A 62 9.58 -8.06 8.65
N ASP A 63 9.15 -6.98 8.02
CA ASP A 63 8.58 -5.80 8.65
C ASP A 63 7.06 -5.69 8.53
N LEU A 64 6.38 -6.80 8.19
CA LEU A 64 4.93 -6.87 8.24
C LEU A 64 4.47 -6.76 9.71
N GLY A 65 3.53 -5.86 9.96
CA GLY A 65 3.00 -5.61 11.29
C GLY A 65 1.59 -6.16 11.49
N VAL A 66 0.84 -5.52 12.38
CA VAL A 66 -0.56 -5.85 12.69
C VAL A 66 -1.46 -4.75 12.12
N PRO A 67 -1.99 -4.93 10.91
CA PRO A 67 -2.92 -3.96 10.31
C PRO A 67 -4.26 -3.94 11.06
N ASN A 68 -5.01 -2.86 10.89
CA ASN A 68 -6.27 -2.62 11.61
C ASN A 68 -7.44 -2.21 10.70
N ALA A 69 -7.23 -2.17 9.40
CA ALA A 69 -8.27 -1.92 8.42
C ALA A 69 -8.19 -2.97 7.31
N PHE A 70 -9.30 -3.63 7.00
CA PHE A 70 -9.33 -4.76 6.09
C PHE A 70 -10.38 -4.56 5.02
N VAL A 71 -10.04 -4.92 3.78
CA VAL A 71 -10.94 -4.92 2.64
C VAL A 71 -11.03 -6.35 2.11
N PRO A 72 -12.15 -7.07 2.35
CA PRO A 72 -12.37 -8.39 1.77
C PRO A 72 -12.31 -8.36 0.25
N LEU A 73 -11.58 -9.32 -0.33
CA LEU A 73 -11.37 -9.40 -1.78
C LEU A 73 -11.84 -10.75 -2.32
N GLY A 74 -12.58 -10.69 -3.42
CA GLY A 74 -12.91 -11.88 -4.19
C GLY A 74 -11.67 -12.47 -4.88
N GLU A 75 -11.68 -13.78 -5.11
CA GLU A 75 -10.55 -14.51 -5.70
C GLU A 75 -10.10 -13.92 -7.05
N ALA A 76 -11.04 -13.50 -7.89
CA ALA A 76 -10.72 -12.89 -9.18
C ALA A 76 -9.95 -11.56 -9.03
N ILE A 77 -10.31 -10.77 -8.01
CA ILE A 77 -9.68 -9.47 -7.75
C ILE A 77 -8.24 -9.67 -7.23
N VAL A 78 -8.04 -10.57 -6.26
CA VAL A 78 -6.71 -10.81 -5.70
C VAL A 78 -5.75 -11.42 -6.72
N LYS A 79 -6.23 -12.32 -7.59
CA LYS A 79 -5.45 -12.84 -8.72
C LYS A 79 -5.10 -11.76 -9.74
N SER A 80 -6.04 -10.87 -10.04
CA SER A 80 -5.79 -9.73 -10.93
C SER A 80 -4.75 -8.77 -10.33
N LYS A 81 -4.82 -8.49 -9.02
CA LYS A 81 -3.81 -7.71 -8.30
C LYS A 81 -2.41 -8.33 -8.43
N ALA A 82 -2.27 -9.63 -8.13
CA ALA A 82 -0.99 -10.34 -8.22
C ALA A 82 -0.42 -10.24 -9.65
N ARG A 83 -1.23 -10.49 -10.68
CA ARG A 83 -0.83 -10.36 -12.09
C ARG A 83 -0.36 -8.94 -12.41
N ILE A 84 -1.13 -7.91 -12.03
CA ILE A 84 -0.77 -6.50 -12.29
C ILE A 84 0.58 -6.16 -11.63
N LEU A 85 0.82 -6.62 -10.40
CA LEU A 85 2.11 -6.42 -9.73
C LEU A 85 3.25 -7.07 -10.53
N MET A 86 3.08 -8.32 -10.96
CA MET A 86 4.09 -9.03 -11.76
C MET A 86 4.35 -8.36 -13.10
N GLU A 87 3.35 -7.77 -13.74
CA GLU A 87 3.48 -7.09 -15.02
C GLU A 87 4.12 -5.70 -14.89
N SER A 88 3.76 -4.96 -13.83
CA SER A 88 4.17 -3.56 -13.64
C SER A 88 5.59 -3.43 -13.08
N PHE A 89 5.99 -4.30 -12.17
CA PHE A 89 7.28 -4.21 -11.48
C PHE A 89 8.31 -5.21 -12.02
N LYS A 90 8.57 -5.15 -13.32
CA LYS A 90 9.45 -6.09 -14.04
C LYS A 90 10.86 -6.19 -13.43
N THR A 91 11.39 -5.10 -12.89
CA THR A 91 12.72 -5.06 -12.25
C THR A 91 12.80 -5.86 -10.96
N GLN A 92 11.66 -6.19 -10.34
CA GLN A 92 11.59 -6.98 -9.11
C GLN A 92 11.48 -8.49 -9.33
N ARG A 93 11.21 -8.93 -10.55
CA ARG A 93 10.96 -10.35 -10.87
C ARG A 93 12.09 -11.31 -10.55
N THR A 94 13.32 -10.80 -10.43
CA THR A 94 14.49 -11.61 -10.04
C THR A 94 14.60 -11.80 -8.52
N LYS A 95 13.77 -11.11 -7.75
CA LYS A 95 13.77 -11.22 -6.28
C LYS A 95 12.94 -12.44 -5.86
N GLN A 96 13.47 -13.25 -4.96
CA GLN A 96 12.84 -14.47 -4.50
C GLN A 96 11.45 -14.22 -3.87
N TRP A 97 11.27 -13.12 -3.16
CA TRP A 97 10.01 -12.75 -2.53
C TRP A 97 8.97 -12.18 -3.50
N PHE A 98 9.37 -11.76 -4.70
CA PHE A 98 8.47 -11.13 -5.67
C PHE A 98 7.84 -12.19 -6.57
N SER A 99 6.79 -12.83 -6.07
CA SER A 99 6.06 -13.89 -6.77
C SER A 99 4.55 -13.77 -6.52
N GLU A 100 3.75 -14.34 -7.42
CA GLU A 100 2.29 -14.39 -7.24
C GLU A 100 1.93 -15.09 -5.94
N ASP A 101 2.61 -16.19 -5.59
CA ASP A 101 2.37 -16.96 -4.37
C ASP A 101 2.56 -16.11 -3.12
N THR A 102 3.58 -15.25 -3.09
CA THR A 102 3.82 -14.34 -1.97
C THR A 102 2.64 -13.37 -1.79
N PHE A 103 2.17 -12.78 -2.86
CA PHE A 103 1.05 -11.82 -2.81
C PHE A 103 -0.27 -12.48 -2.44
N LEU A 104 -0.54 -13.66 -3.01
CA LEU A 104 -1.75 -14.42 -2.69
C LEU A 104 -1.72 -14.94 -1.25
N SER A 105 -0.56 -15.38 -0.76
CA SER A 105 -0.40 -15.86 0.62
C SER A 105 -0.63 -14.76 1.64
N LEU A 106 -0.07 -13.57 1.42
CA LEU A 106 -0.33 -12.42 2.29
C LEU A 106 -1.82 -12.07 2.33
N ALA A 107 -2.45 -11.95 1.16
CA ALA A 107 -3.89 -11.67 1.07
C ALA A 107 -4.74 -12.76 1.74
N ARG A 108 -4.29 -14.03 1.70
CA ARG A 108 -4.95 -15.14 2.39
C ARG A 108 -4.83 -15.04 3.90
N ILE A 109 -3.65 -14.70 4.42
CA ILE A 109 -3.43 -14.48 5.86
C ILE A 109 -4.35 -13.34 6.34
N ARG A 110 -4.35 -12.21 5.65
CA ARG A 110 -5.20 -11.06 5.99
C ARG A 110 -6.69 -11.39 5.91
N GLY A 111 -7.08 -12.27 4.99
CA GLY A 111 -8.43 -12.79 4.90
C GLY A 111 -8.83 -13.67 6.10
N VAL A 112 -7.87 -14.43 6.66
CA VAL A 112 -8.09 -15.21 7.91
C VAL A 112 -8.25 -14.26 9.10
N GLU A 113 -7.37 -13.27 9.23
CA GLU A 113 -7.37 -12.34 10.37
C GLU A 113 -8.69 -11.55 10.49
N CYS A 114 -9.29 -11.15 9.38
CA CYS A 114 -10.56 -10.42 9.38
C CYS A 114 -11.79 -11.32 9.18
N ASN A 115 -11.62 -12.64 9.18
CA ASN A 115 -12.70 -13.59 8.90
C ASN A 115 -13.45 -13.28 7.59
N SER A 116 -12.71 -12.96 6.54
CA SER A 116 -13.29 -12.61 5.24
C SER A 116 -14.14 -13.77 4.68
N PRO A 117 -15.41 -13.54 4.33
CA PRO A 117 -16.26 -14.55 3.69
C PRO A 117 -15.72 -14.97 2.32
N GLN A 118 -14.89 -14.13 1.71
CA GLN A 118 -14.26 -14.36 0.40
C GLN A 118 -12.87 -14.99 0.50
N LYS A 119 -12.42 -15.34 1.71
CA LYS A 119 -11.13 -15.96 2.05
C LYS A 119 -9.89 -15.05 1.93
N TYR A 120 -9.97 -13.98 1.18
CA TYR A 120 -8.86 -13.04 0.96
C TYR A 120 -9.25 -11.65 1.45
N ALA A 121 -8.26 -10.88 1.84
CA ALA A 121 -8.40 -9.46 2.12
C ALA A 121 -7.10 -8.72 1.79
N GLU A 122 -7.24 -7.44 1.50
CA GLU A 122 -6.14 -6.49 1.59
C GLU A 122 -6.21 -5.80 2.95
N ALA A 123 -5.06 -5.56 3.55
CA ALA A 123 -4.99 -4.96 4.86
C ALA A 123 -4.18 -3.66 4.85
N PHE A 124 -4.60 -2.75 5.70
CA PHE A 124 -4.00 -1.42 5.82
C PHE A 124 -3.84 -1.04 7.29
N TYR A 125 -2.96 -0.09 7.53
CA TYR A 125 -2.89 0.62 8.79
C TYR A 125 -3.63 1.93 8.65
N CYS A 126 -4.74 2.05 9.37
CA CYS A 126 -5.51 3.28 9.49
C CYS A 126 -5.12 3.97 10.81
N ARG A 127 -4.24 4.96 10.71
CA ARG A 127 -3.74 5.67 11.88
C ARG A 127 -4.79 6.59 12.50
N LYS A 128 -5.63 7.19 11.67
CA LYS A 128 -6.65 8.14 12.08
C LYS A 128 -7.87 8.03 11.18
N LEU A 129 -9.02 7.78 11.76
CA LEU A 129 -10.31 7.80 11.11
C LEU A 129 -11.19 8.85 11.80
N VAL A 130 -11.75 9.76 11.02
CA VAL A 130 -12.76 10.73 11.46
C VAL A 130 -14.05 10.34 10.76
N LEU A 131 -15.12 10.07 11.53
CA LEU A 131 -16.44 9.65 11.06
C LEU A 131 -17.40 10.84 11.03
#